data_d1f0ef1178dabe3778acd35a9079940d
#
_entry.id   d1f0ef1178dabe3778acd35a9079940d
#
_cell.length_a   1.000
_cell.length_b   1.000
_cell.length_c   1.000
_cell.angle_alpha   90.00
_cell.angle_beta   90.00
_cell.angle_gamma   90.00
#
_symmetry.space_group_name_H-M   'P 1'
#
loop_
_entity.id
_entity.type
_entity.pdbx_description
1 polymer ?
#
loop_
_entity_poly.entity_id
_entity_poly.type
_entity_poly.pdbx_seq_one_letter_code
_entity_poly.pdbx_strand_id
1 'polypeptide(L)'
;MSQETKDFFKTYTDFVTKVTSDPSLDMDALKKRLDEIDSESPIKSPRLLTAALGLGSETGEFVEIVKKMFLQGKPASEDNIFHMKRELGDIMWYWATACMALKL
;
A
#
# COMPACT_ATOMS: atom_id res chain seq x y z
N MET A 1 -7.89 29.25 6.06
CA MET A 1 -6.49 29.08 5.64
C MET A 1 -5.93 30.40 5.19
N SER A 2 -4.77 30.79 5.71
CA SER A 2 -4.13 32.06 5.35
C SER A 2 -3.65 32.04 3.89
N GLN A 3 -3.39 33.24 3.34
CA GLN A 3 -2.87 33.34 1.98
C GLN A 3 -1.48 32.71 1.88
N GLU A 4 -0.64 32.91 2.90
CA GLU A 4 0.70 32.31 2.94
C GLU A 4 0.63 30.77 2.91
N THR A 5 -0.31 30.18 3.65
CA THR A 5 -0.49 28.74 3.66
C THR A 5 -0.96 28.24 2.30
N LYS A 6 -1.88 28.96 1.64
CA LYS A 6 -2.36 28.63 0.31
C LYS A 6 -1.24 28.69 -0.73
N ASP A 7 -0.39 29.72 -0.64
CA ASP A 7 0.73 29.90 -1.57
C ASP A 7 1.78 28.81 -1.38
N PHE A 8 2.10 28.44 -0.12
CA PHE A 8 3.00 27.35 0.18
C PHE A 8 2.46 26.03 -0.38
N PHE A 9 1.17 25.77 -0.12
CA PHE A 9 0.53 24.54 -0.60
C PHE A 9 0.57 24.43 -2.11
N LYS A 10 0.26 25.54 -2.80
CA LYS A 10 0.33 25.56 -4.27
C LYS A 10 1.74 25.29 -4.78
N THR A 11 2.73 25.95 -4.20
CA THR A 11 4.14 25.74 -4.59
C THR A 11 4.56 24.29 -4.41
N TYR A 12 4.17 23.70 -3.26
CA TYR A 12 4.52 22.33 -2.96
C TYR A 12 3.83 21.35 -3.91
N THR A 13 2.52 21.54 -4.17
CA THR A 13 1.79 20.65 -5.08
C THR A 13 2.25 20.78 -6.52
N ASP A 14 2.66 21.96 -6.96
CA ASP A 14 3.27 22.13 -8.28
C ASP A 14 4.57 21.32 -8.39
N PHE A 15 5.39 21.37 -7.34
CA PHE A 15 6.60 20.55 -7.28
C PHE A 15 6.30 19.06 -7.30
N VAL A 16 5.33 18.63 -6.48
CA VAL A 16 4.93 17.21 -6.44
C VAL A 16 4.49 16.75 -7.82
N THR A 17 3.70 17.56 -8.52
CA THR A 17 3.23 17.21 -9.87
C THR A 17 4.40 17.05 -10.83
N LYS A 18 5.41 17.93 -10.75
CA LYS A 18 6.58 17.84 -11.62
C LYS A 18 7.38 16.56 -11.47
N VAL A 19 7.41 16.00 -10.27
CA VAL A 19 8.17 14.77 -9.99
C VAL A 19 7.31 13.50 -10.00
N THR A 20 6.04 13.65 -10.34
CA THR A 20 5.10 12.52 -10.44
C THR A 20 5.13 11.95 -11.86
N SER A 21 5.18 10.62 -11.97
CA SER A 21 5.23 9.95 -13.26
C SER A 21 3.90 10.05 -14.02
N ASP A 22 3.96 9.97 -15.33
CA ASP A 22 2.76 10.02 -16.17
C ASP A 22 1.70 8.98 -15.80
N PRO A 23 2.03 7.71 -15.52
CA PRO A 23 1.01 6.73 -15.12
C PRO A 23 0.25 7.10 -13.85
N SER A 24 0.80 7.97 -13.01
CA SER A 24 0.11 8.45 -11.80
C SER A 24 -0.78 9.66 -12.09
N LEU A 25 -0.64 10.30 -13.23
CA LEU A 25 -1.38 11.51 -13.59
C LEU A 25 -2.44 11.26 -14.67
N ASP A 26 -2.30 10.20 -15.44
CA ASP A 26 -3.11 9.98 -16.63
C ASP A 26 -3.51 8.51 -16.76
N MET A 27 -4.81 8.28 -16.91
CA MET A 27 -5.35 6.93 -16.98
C MET A 27 -4.84 6.18 -18.21
N ASP A 28 -4.74 6.84 -19.35
CA ASP A 28 -4.26 6.18 -20.59
C ASP A 28 -2.80 5.78 -20.45
N ALA A 29 -1.97 6.61 -19.83
CA ALA A 29 -0.58 6.30 -19.55
C ALA A 29 -0.46 5.08 -18.62
N LEU A 30 -1.33 5.00 -17.60
CA LEU A 30 -1.34 3.85 -16.70
C LEU A 30 -1.74 2.57 -17.44
N LYS A 31 -2.79 2.61 -18.24
CA LYS A 31 -3.24 1.46 -19.01
C LYS A 31 -2.15 0.97 -19.95
N LYS A 32 -1.50 1.89 -20.64
CA LYS A 32 -0.39 1.55 -21.54
C LYS A 32 0.74 0.87 -20.80
N ARG A 33 1.12 1.40 -19.63
CA ARG A 33 2.19 0.80 -18.84
C ARG A 33 1.83 -0.60 -18.33
N LEU A 34 0.59 -0.80 -17.93
CA LEU A 34 0.11 -2.12 -17.50
C LEU A 34 0.15 -3.12 -18.65
N ASP A 35 -0.25 -2.70 -19.84
CA ASP A 35 -0.17 -3.54 -21.04
C ASP A 35 1.27 -3.90 -21.40
N GLU A 36 2.20 -2.94 -21.27
CA GLU A 36 3.63 -3.20 -21.49
C GLU A 36 4.16 -4.26 -20.52
N ILE A 37 3.86 -4.11 -19.23
CA ILE A 37 4.28 -5.08 -18.21
C ILE A 37 3.71 -6.46 -18.52
N ASP A 38 2.44 -6.51 -18.89
CA ASP A 38 1.76 -7.78 -19.20
C ASP A 38 2.39 -8.47 -20.39
N SER A 39 2.78 -7.71 -21.42
CA SER A 39 3.36 -8.27 -22.65
C SER A 39 4.85 -8.57 -22.53
N GLU A 40 5.60 -7.81 -21.70
CA GLU A 40 7.05 -7.91 -21.60
C GLU A 40 7.53 -8.84 -20.48
N SER A 41 6.62 -9.25 -19.59
CA SER A 41 7.01 -10.03 -18.42
C SER A 41 5.95 -11.09 -18.08
N PRO A 42 6.31 -12.07 -17.24
CA PRO A 42 5.33 -13.07 -16.77
C PRO A 42 4.48 -12.57 -15.61
N ILE A 43 4.62 -11.31 -15.21
CA ILE A 43 3.91 -10.75 -14.05
C ILE A 43 2.40 -10.76 -14.28
N LYS A 44 1.65 -11.27 -13.31
CA LYS A 44 0.19 -11.19 -13.29
C LYS A 44 -0.22 -9.91 -12.56
N SER A 45 -0.32 -8.80 -13.30
CA SER A 45 -0.50 -7.46 -12.74
C SER A 45 -1.72 -7.30 -11.82
N PRO A 46 -2.93 -7.78 -12.18
CA PRO A 46 -4.06 -7.64 -11.25
C PRO A 46 -3.82 -8.33 -9.92
N ARG A 47 -3.26 -9.53 -9.94
CA ARG A 47 -2.96 -10.27 -8.72
C ARG A 47 -1.87 -9.60 -7.90
N LEU A 48 -0.84 -9.08 -8.57
CA LEU A 48 0.24 -8.38 -7.88
C LEU A 48 -0.27 -7.09 -7.22
N LEU A 49 -1.15 -6.36 -7.89
CA LEU A 49 -1.76 -5.18 -7.32
C LEU A 49 -2.54 -5.51 -6.05
N THR A 50 -3.38 -6.55 -6.09
CA THR A 50 -4.12 -7.03 -4.93
C THR A 50 -3.15 -7.37 -3.79
N ALA A 51 -2.10 -8.11 -4.08
CA ALA A 51 -1.12 -8.54 -3.09
C ALA A 51 -0.39 -7.34 -2.47
N ALA A 52 0.05 -6.39 -3.28
CA ALA A 52 0.78 -5.23 -2.80
C ALA A 52 -0.06 -4.38 -1.85
N LEU A 53 -1.29 -4.08 -2.24
CA LEU A 53 -2.20 -3.29 -1.40
C LEU A 53 -2.57 -4.04 -0.12
N GLY A 54 -2.81 -5.35 -0.22
CA GLY A 54 -3.15 -6.16 0.93
C GLY A 54 -2.00 -6.29 1.92
N LEU A 55 -0.78 -6.53 1.43
CA LEU A 55 0.41 -6.60 2.30
C LEU A 55 0.59 -5.31 3.09
N GLY A 56 0.49 -4.16 2.42
CA GLY A 56 0.61 -2.88 3.10
C GLY A 56 -0.48 -2.66 4.14
N SER A 57 -1.72 -2.96 3.79
CA SER A 57 -2.87 -2.77 4.67
C SER A 57 -2.79 -3.66 5.92
N GLU A 58 -2.55 -4.96 5.74
CA GLU A 58 -2.53 -5.91 6.86
C GLU A 58 -1.31 -5.70 7.76
N THR A 59 -0.17 -5.37 7.18
CA THR A 59 1.03 -5.02 7.96
C THR A 59 0.75 -3.79 8.81
N GLY A 60 0.07 -2.80 8.26
CA GLY A 60 -0.33 -1.60 9.00
C GLY A 60 -1.27 -1.91 10.16
N GLU A 61 -2.23 -2.81 9.97
CA GLU A 61 -3.14 -3.23 11.03
C GLU A 61 -2.40 -3.95 12.16
N PHE A 62 -1.45 -4.82 11.81
CA PHE A 62 -0.60 -5.49 12.80
C PHE A 62 0.20 -4.46 13.61
N VAL A 63 0.86 -3.53 12.93
CA VAL A 63 1.64 -2.47 13.57
C VAL A 63 0.77 -1.62 14.50
N GLU A 64 -0.46 -1.33 14.09
CA GLU A 64 -1.38 -0.51 14.88
C GLU A 64 -1.73 -1.19 16.21
N ILE A 65 -1.96 -2.50 16.19
CA ILE A 65 -2.24 -3.24 17.42
C ILE A 65 -1.04 -3.19 18.35
N VAL A 66 0.16 -3.44 17.82
CA VAL A 66 1.41 -3.40 18.61
C VAL A 66 1.60 -2.00 19.22
N LYS A 67 1.44 -0.97 18.41
CA LYS A 67 1.58 0.42 18.86
C LYS A 67 0.64 0.74 20.01
N LYS A 68 -0.62 0.37 19.88
CA LYS A 68 -1.62 0.64 20.93
C LYS A 68 -1.32 -0.09 22.22
N MET A 69 -0.87 -1.34 22.14
CA MET A 69 -0.52 -2.11 23.33
C MET A 69 0.73 -1.57 24.01
N PHE A 70 1.77 -1.33 23.24
CA PHE A 70 3.08 -1.00 23.79
C PHE A 70 3.21 0.47 24.17
N LEU A 71 2.55 1.37 23.44
CA LEU A 71 2.74 2.81 23.61
C LEU A 71 1.51 3.56 24.10
N GLN A 72 0.32 2.96 24.03
CA GLN A 72 -0.91 3.65 24.38
C GLN A 72 -1.71 2.94 25.50
N GLY A 73 -1.09 1.98 26.17
CA GLY A 73 -1.67 1.35 27.34
C GLY A 73 -2.82 0.40 27.09
N LYS A 74 -3.04 -0.03 25.86
CA LYS A 74 -4.07 -1.04 25.60
C LYS A 74 -3.62 -2.39 26.15
N PRO A 75 -4.55 -3.22 26.65
CA PRO A 75 -4.17 -4.47 27.29
C PRO A 75 -3.65 -5.50 26.31
N ALA A 76 -2.67 -6.30 26.74
CA ALA A 76 -2.23 -7.49 26.01
C ALA A 76 -3.22 -8.62 26.26
N SER A 77 -4.47 -8.39 25.90
CA SER A 77 -5.57 -9.34 26.12
C SER A 77 -5.51 -10.47 25.11
N GLU A 78 -6.22 -11.56 25.43
CA GLU A 78 -6.36 -12.68 24.51
C GLU A 78 -6.95 -12.23 23.18
N ASP A 79 -7.88 -11.26 23.22
CA ASP A 79 -8.51 -10.72 22.02
C ASP A 79 -7.49 -9.98 21.13
N ASN A 80 -6.68 -9.10 21.73
CA ASN A 80 -5.66 -8.38 20.97
C ASN A 80 -4.59 -9.32 20.43
N ILE A 81 -4.20 -10.31 21.20
CA ILE A 81 -3.24 -11.33 20.74
C ILE A 81 -3.84 -12.15 19.58
N PHE A 82 -5.11 -12.51 19.68
CA PHE A 82 -5.81 -13.21 18.60
C PHE A 82 -5.82 -12.37 17.32
N HIS A 83 -6.13 -11.07 17.43
CA HIS A 83 -6.14 -10.20 16.27
C HIS A 83 -4.77 -10.09 15.62
N MET A 84 -3.69 -10.01 16.42
CA MET A 84 -2.33 -10.00 15.87
C MET A 84 -2.04 -11.28 15.07
N LYS A 85 -2.43 -12.43 15.63
CA LYS A 85 -2.23 -13.71 14.94
C LYS A 85 -3.02 -13.78 13.63
N ARG A 86 -4.24 -13.25 13.65
CA ARG A 86 -5.10 -13.18 12.46
C ARG A 86 -4.46 -12.31 11.37
N GLU A 87 -3.92 -11.14 11.76
CA GLU A 87 -3.25 -10.27 10.79
C GLU A 87 -2.02 -10.94 10.18
N LEU A 88 -1.28 -11.73 10.96
CA LEU A 88 -0.15 -12.49 10.40
C LEU A 88 -0.61 -13.52 9.37
N GLY A 89 -1.74 -14.16 9.61
CA GLY A 89 -2.33 -15.07 8.64
C GLY A 89 -2.73 -14.35 7.35
N ASP A 90 -3.32 -13.17 7.47
CA ASP A 90 -3.71 -12.36 6.31
C ASP A 90 -2.48 -11.87 5.54
N ILE A 91 -1.42 -11.48 6.24
CA ILE A 91 -0.14 -11.10 5.62
C ILE A 91 0.41 -12.28 4.82
N MET A 92 0.38 -13.47 5.38
CA MET A 92 0.85 -14.67 4.69
C MET A 92 0.04 -14.96 3.44
N TRP A 93 -1.28 -14.75 3.50
CA TRP A 93 -2.16 -14.93 2.34
C TRP A 93 -1.76 -14.00 1.19
N TYR A 94 -1.54 -12.72 1.51
CA TYR A 94 -1.12 -11.73 0.49
C TYR A 94 0.30 -11.99 0.00
N TRP A 95 1.18 -12.46 0.89
CA TRP A 95 2.53 -12.87 0.48
C TRP A 95 2.45 -14.00 -0.56
N ALA A 96 1.66 -15.03 -0.28
CA ALA A 96 1.48 -16.13 -1.22
C ALA A 96 0.87 -15.65 -2.54
N THR A 97 -0.10 -14.74 -2.46
CA THR A 97 -0.71 -14.13 -3.66
C THR A 97 0.34 -13.40 -4.50
N ALA A 98 1.26 -12.67 -3.86
CA ALA A 98 2.36 -12.02 -4.55
C ALA A 98 3.29 -13.04 -5.22
N CYS A 99 3.62 -14.11 -4.52
CA CYS A 99 4.44 -15.18 -5.08
C CYS A 99 3.80 -15.77 -6.34
N MET A 100 2.49 -16.00 -6.29
CA MET A 100 1.77 -16.51 -7.45
C MET A 100 1.78 -15.52 -8.61
N ALA A 101 1.65 -14.22 -8.30
CA ALA A 101 1.68 -13.17 -9.33
C ALA A 101 3.02 -13.08 -10.02
N LEU A 102 4.10 -13.42 -9.32
CA LEU A 102 5.48 -13.40 -9.85
C LEU A 102 5.96 -14.77 -10.32
N LYS A 103 5.09 -15.76 -10.25
CA LYS A 103 5.41 -17.16 -10.64
C LYS A 103 6.62 -17.72 -9.88
N LEU A 104 6.71 -17.30 -8.63
CA LEU A 104 7.76 -17.80 -7.74
C LEU A 104 7.41 -19.22 -7.29
#